data_7e45e10a60c5866f22c4a808905d55d6
#
_entry.id   7e45e10a60c5866f22c4a808905d55d6
#
_cell.length_a   1.000
_cell.length_b   1.000
_cell.length_c   1.000
_cell.angle_alpha   90.00
_cell.angle_beta   90.00
_cell.angle_gamma   90.00
#
_symmetry.space_group_name_H-M   'P 1'
#
loop_
_entity.id
_entity.type
_entity.pdbx_description
1 polymer ?
#
loop_
_entity_poly.entity_id
_entity_poly.type
_entity_poly.pdbx_seq_one_letter_code
_entity_poly.pdbx_strand_id
1 'polypeptide(L)'
;MAYLAMVGSHSTNGVAAIHTDLLKKTVVPDFAALFPERFNNKTNGVTQRRFLLLANPPLAKVITDAIGDGWIADLGQLEKLKPLADDKAFRAAVRKAKREAKTRFAGWLKNATGQVVDTESIFDTHIKRIHEYKRQLLNALHIVVLYTNHVHKVV
;
A
#
# COMPACT_ATOMS: atom_id res chain seq x y z
N MET A 1 -13.44 22.42 17.38
CA MET A 1 -11.96 22.47 17.28
C MET A 1 -11.47 22.65 15.83
N ALA A 2 -11.96 21.91 14.83
CA ALA A 2 -11.52 22.05 13.42
C ALA A 2 -11.73 23.47 12.86
N TYR A 3 -12.89 24.07 13.07
CA TYR A 3 -13.18 25.44 12.59
C TYR A 3 -12.25 26.47 13.20
N LEU A 4 -11.99 26.37 14.51
CA LEU A 4 -11.06 27.27 15.18
C LEU A 4 -9.63 27.13 14.64
N ALA A 5 -9.21 25.90 14.35
CA ALA A 5 -7.93 25.64 13.74
C ALA A 5 -7.82 26.24 12.32
N MET A 6 -8.90 26.17 11.51
CA MET A 6 -8.93 26.76 10.16
C MET A 6 -8.87 28.29 10.20
N VAL A 7 -9.60 28.93 11.13
CA VAL A 7 -9.54 30.39 11.29
C VAL A 7 -8.15 30.85 11.72
N GLY A 8 -7.53 30.12 12.65
CA GLY A 8 -6.21 30.44 13.19
C GLY A 8 -5.02 30.04 12.30
N SER A 9 -5.26 29.35 11.18
CA SER A 9 -4.20 28.85 10.31
C SER A 9 -4.11 29.62 9.00
N HIS A 10 -2.90 29.79 8.49
CA HIS A 10 -2.66 30.40 7.18
C HIS A 10 -2.80 29.42 6.02
N SER A 11 -2.85 28.11 6.29
CA SER A 11 -2.94 27.07 5.28
C SER A 11 -3.77 25.88 5.80
N THR A 12 -4.65 25.36 4.94
CA THR A 12 -5.48 24.18 5.19
C THR A 12 -5.28 23.20 4.04
N ASN A 13 -4.78 22.01 4.31
CA ASN A 13 -4.50 21.04 3.27
C ASN A 13 -5.26 19.73 3.41
N GLY A 14 -5.68 19.18 2.27
CA GLY A 14 -5.98 17.76 2.14
C GLY A 14 -4.72 16.93 1.95
N VAL A 15 -4.82 15.63 2.20
CA VAL A 15 -3.67 14.69 2.12
C VAL A 15 -3.67 13.84 0.84
N ALA A 16 -4.59 14.11 -0.07
CA ALA A 16 -4.68 13.61 -1.44
C ALA A 16 -5.61 14.53 -2.23
N ALA A 17 -5.50 14.57 -3.55
CA ALA A 17 -6.32 15.44 -4.40
C ALA A 17 -7.82 15.22 -4.15
N ILE A 18 -8.30 13.97 -4.17
CA ILE A 18 -9.70 13.64 -3.88
C ILE A 18 -10.14 14.10 -2.48
N HIS A 19 -9.29 13.96 -1.47
CA HIS A 19 -9.62 14.42 -0.11
C HIS A 19 -9.65 15.93 -0.01
N THR A 20 -8.79 16.63 -0.73
CA THR A 20 -8.80 18.09 -0.81
C THR A 20 -10.09 18.61 -1.45
N ASP A 21 -10.54 17.96 -2.53
CA ASP A 21 -11.80 18.29 -3.19
C ASP A 21 -13.02 18.04 -2.30
N LEU A 22 -13.06 16.90 -1.63
CA LEU A 22 -14.11 16.59 -0.67
C LEU A 22 -14.11 17.56 0.50
N LEU A 23 -12.95 17.94 1.01
CA LEU A 23 -12.82 18.93 2.08
C LEU A 23 -13.48 20.25 1.67
N LYS A 24 -13.21 20.76 0.47
CA LYS A 24 -13.78 21.99 -0.08
C LYS A 24 -15.28 21.88 -0.37
N LYS A 25 -15.74 20.75 -0.92
CA LYS A 25 -17.10 20.61 -1.43
C LYS A 25 -18.12 20.18 -0.39
N THR A 26 -17.70 19.39 0.62
CA THR A 26 -18.64 18.70 1.53
C THR A 26 -18.35 18.93 3.00
N VAL A 27 -17.08 18.98 3.41
CA VAL A 27 -16.73 19.02 4.83
C VAL A 27 -16.77 20.44 5.38
N VAL A 28 -16.14 21.38 4.67
CA VAL A 28 -16.05 22.80 5.10
C VAL A 28 -16.21 23.77 3.91
N PRO A 29 -17.32 23.68 3.15
CA PRO A 29 -17.53 24.50 1.97
C PRO A 29 -17.52 25.99 2.25
N ASP A 30 -18.07 26.41 3.40
CA ASP A 30 -18.14 27.83 3.81
C ASP A 30 -16.73 28.40 4.00
N PHE A 31 -15.82 27.65 4.63
CA PHE A 31 -14.44 28.09 4.81
C PHE A 31 -13.67 28.11 3.48
N ALA A 32 -13.97 27.15 2.60
CA ALA A 32 -13.37 27.15 1.27
C ALA A 32 -13.83 28.33 0.41
N ALA A 33 -15.07 28.81 0.60
CA ALA A 33 -15.58 30.02 -0.04
C ALA A 33 -14.97 31.29 0.56
N LEU A 34 -14.81 31.37 1.90
CA LEU A 34 -14.24 32.53 2.58
C LEU A 34 -12.73 32.70 2.37
N PHE A 35 -12.00 31.59 2.32
CA PHE A 35 -10.53 31.58 2.26
C PHE A 35 -10.01 30.62 1.16
N PRO A 36 -10.41 30.80 -0.12
CA PRO A 36 -10.08 29.84 -1.17
C PRO A 36 -8.58 29.62 -1.37
N GLU A 37 -7.78 30.66 -1.15
CA GLU A 37 -6.32 30.66 -1.29
C GLU A 37 -5.60 29.83 -0.22
N ARG A 38 -6.25 29.57 0.92
CA ARG A 38 -5.64 28.78 2.00
C ARG A 38 -5.73 27.28 1.75
N PHE A 39 -6.64 26.83 0.88
CA PHE A 39 -6.87 25.41 0.63
C PHE A 39 -5.93 24.89 -0.45
N ASN A 40 -5.14 23.90 -0.10
CA ASN A 40 -4.19 23.26 -1.01
C ASN A 40 -4.11 21.75 -0.78
N ASN A 41 -3.43 21.05 -1.68
CA ASN A 41 -3.21 19.62 -1.57
C ASN A 41 -1.75 19.32 -1.23
N LYS A 42 -1.54 18.46 -0.24
CA LYS A 42 -0.25 17.86 0.09
C LYS A 42 -0.42 16.35 0.10
N THR A 43 -0.24 15.74 -1.07
CA THR A 43 -0.36 14.28 -1.19
C THR A 43 0.62 13.57 -0.25
N ASN A 44 0.11 12.58 0.47
CA ASN A 44 0.95 11.73 1.33
C ASN A 44 2.10 11.13 0.52
N GLY A 45 3.26 11.12 1.12
CA GLY A 45 4.42 10.44 0.58
C GLY A 45 4.41 8.93 0.86
N VAL A 46 5.41 8.25 0.35
CA VAL A 46 5.69 6.84 0.60
C VAL A 46 7.02 6.68 1.33
N THR A 47 7.17 5.58 2.06
CA THR A 47 8.32 5.27 2.89
C THR A 47 9.10 4.08 2.31
N GLN A 48 9.66 4.25 1.10
CA GLN A 48 10.36 3.19 0.38
C GLN A 48 11.58 2.65 1.13
N ARG A 49 12.28 3.52 1.87
CA ARG A 49 13.43 3.10 2.68
C ARG A 49 13.03 2.13 3.78
N ARG A 50 11.91 2.36 4.45
CA ARG A 50 11.40 1.46 5.50
C ARG A 50 10.74 0.22 4.93
N PHE A 51 9.79 0.38 4.02
CA PHE A 51 8.92 -0.72 3.58
C PHE A 51 9.41 -1.51 2.37
N LEU A 52 10.47 -1.05 1.70
CA LEU A 52 11.12 -1.82 0.64
C LEU A 52 12.57 -2.11 1.01
N LEU A 53 13.42 -1.11 1.19
CA LEU A 53 14.85 -1.32 1.43
C LEU A 53 15.12 -2.10 2.72
N LEU A 54 14.51 -1.70 3.85
CA LEU A 54 14.69 -2.35 5.15
C LEU A 54 13.84 -3.62 5.31
N ALA A 55 12.56 -3.56 4.93
CA ALA A 55 11.63 -4.65 5.18
C ALA A 55 11.79 -5.81 4.20
N ASN A 56 12.27 -5.56 2.99
CA ASN A 56 12.43 -6.57 1.94
C ASN A 56 13.77 -6.45 1.21
N PRO A 57 14.91 -6.70 1.90
CA PRO A 57 16.25 -6.60 1.31
C PRO A 57 16.43 -7.45 0.04
N PRO A 58 15.89 -8.70 -0.07
CA PRO A 58 16.01 -9.47 -1.30
C PRO A 58 15.39 -8.78 -2.52
N LEU A 59 14.20 -8.18 -2.37
CA LEU A 59 13.55 -7.44 -3.45
C LEU A 59 14.30 -6.13 -3.75
N ALA A 60 14.72 -5.41 -2.72
CA ALA A 60 15.52 -4.19 -2.88
C ALA A 60 16.81 -4.47 -3.65
N LYS A 61 17.48 -5.61 -3.37
CA LYS A 61 18.67 -6.03 -4.11
C LYS A 61 18.36 -6.28 -5.58
N VAL A 62 17.30 -7.01 -5.91
CA VAL A 62 16.90 -7.28 -7.31
C VAL A 62 16.65 -5.98 -8.07
N ILE A 63 16.01 -4.99 -7.44
CA ILE A 63 15.78 -3.67 -8.03
C ILE A 63 17.10 -2.94 -8.24
N THR A 64 17.93 -2.88 -7.22
CA THR A 64 19.22 -2.17 -7.29
C THR A 64 20.17 -2.78 -8.32
N ASP A 65 20.23 -4.10 -8.40
CA ASP A 65 21.03 -4.80 -9.42
C ASP A 65 20.57 -4.46 -10.86
N ALA A 66 19.27 -4.18 -11.03
CA ALA A 66 18.68 -3.91 -12.34
C ALA A 66 18.78 -2.43 -12.78
N ILE A 67 18.60 -1.48 -11.85
CA ILE A 67 18.46 -0.05 -12.20
C ILE A 67 19.37 0.89 -11.41
N GLY A 68 20.25 0.35 -10.55
CA GLY A 68 21.08 1.12 -9.63
C GLY A 68 20.32 1.51 -8.35
N ASP A 69 20.99 2.16 -7.42
CA ASP A 69 20.48 2.51 -6.08
C ASP A 69 19.77 3.88 -6.00
N GLY A 70 19.78 4.66 -7.07
CA GLY A 70 19.19 5.99 -7.12
C GLY A 70 17.72 6.06 -6.74
N TRP A 71 16.96 4.96 -6.91
CA TRP A 71 15.55 4.86 -6.51
C TRP A 71 15.33 5.05 -4.99
N ILE A 72 16.36 4.86 -4.18
CA ILE A 72 16.30 5.01 -2.72
C ILE A 72 16.00 6.47 -2.35
N ALA A 73 16.58 7.42 -3.08
CA ALA A 73 16.38 8.85 -2.90
C ALA A 73 15.29 9.41 -3.83
N ASP A 74 15.18 8.89 -5.05
CA ASP A 74 14.26 9.33 -6.09
C ASP A 74 13.42 8.15 -6.60
N LEU A 75 12.18 8.04 -6.10
CA LEU A 75 11.22 6.99 -6.49
C LEU A 75 10.84 7.00 -7.97
N GLY A 76 10.96 8.14 -8.64
CA GLY A 76 10.70 8.23 -10.09
C GLY A 76 11.58 7.29 -10.90
N GLN A 77 12.75 6.93 -10.40
CA GLN A 77 13.65 5.99 -11.06
C GLN A 77 13.13 4.55 -11.14
N LEU A 78 12.13 4.18 -10.31
CA LEU A 78 11.45 2.88 -10.44
C LEU A 78 10.74 2.70 -11.80
N GLU A 79 10.47 3.78 -12.53
CA GLU A 79 9.95 3.68 -13.90
C GLU A 79 10.87 2.93 -14.86
N LYS A 80 12.18 2.92 -14.58
CA LYS A 80 13.18 2.14 -15.34
C LYS A 80 12.94 0.63 -15.29
N LEU A 81 12.10 0.15 -14.35
CA LEU A 81 11.69 -1.25 -14.27
C LEU A 81 10.62 -1.63 -15.31
N LYS A 82 9.87 -0.66 -15.86
CA LYS A 82 8.79 -0.93 -16.81
C LYS A 82 9.25 -1.78 -18.02
N PRO A 83 10.38 -1.48 -18.68
CA PRO A 83 10.87 -2.28 -19.80
C PRO A 83 11.25 -3.72 -19.41
N LEU A 84 11.57 -3.96 -18.13
CA LEU A 84 11.95 -5.28 -17.62
C LEU A 84 10.75 -6.16 -17.27
N ALA A 85 9.52 -5.65 -17.42
CA ALA A 85 8.30 -6.39 -17.09
C ALA A 85 8.16 -7.67 -17.94
N ASP A 86 8.67 -7.67 -19.17
CA ASP A 86 8.65 -8.82 -20.08
C ASP A 86 9.93 -9.68 -20.04
N ASP A 87 10.96 -9.23 -19.33
CA ASP A 87 12.18 -10.00 -19.13
C ASP A 87 11.93 -11.21 -18.21
N LYS A 88 12.17 -12.42 -18.74
CA LYS A 88 11.92 -13.68 -18.01
C LYS A 88 12.85 -13.83 -16.80
N ALA A 89 14.11 -13.44 -16.93
CA ALA A 89 15.11 -13.58 -15.87
C ALA A 89 14.80 -12.60 -14.71
N PHE A 90 14.47 -11.35 -15.04
CA PHE A 90 14.06 -10.36 -14.05
C PHE A 90 12.80 -10.80 -13.30
N ARG A 91 11.76 -11.27 -14.01
CA ARG A 91 10.54 -11.80 -13.37
C ARG A 91 10.82 -12.99 -12.45
N ALA A 92 11.71 -13.90 -12.86
CA ALA A 92 12.11 -15.02 -12.02
C ALA A 92 12.83 -14.56 -10.75
N ALA A 93 13.73 -13.58 -10.83
CA ALA A 93 14.40 -12.98 -9.69
C ALA A 93 13.43 -12.31 -8.73
N VAL A 94 12.46 -11.55 -9.24
CA VAL A 94 11.38 -10.92 -8.42
C VAL A 94 10.53 -11.99 -7.72
N ARG A 95 10.13 -13.05 -8.43
CA ARG A 95 9.36 -14.15 -7.84
C ARG A 95 10.13 -14.84 -6.72
N LYS A 96 11.43 -15.11 -6.95
CA LYS A 96 12.31 -15.70 -5.95
C LYS A 96 12.37 -14.83 -4.69
N ALA A 97 12.64 -13.53 -4.83
CA ALA A 97 12.70 -12.59 -3.72
C ALA A 97 11.37 -12.54 -2.92
N LYS A 98 10.23 -12.55 -3.62
CA LYS A 98 8.91 -12.60 -2.97
C LYS A 98 8.68 -13.93 -2.24
N ARG A 99 9.10 -15.05 -2.80
CA ARG A 99 9.00 -16.37 -2.14
C ARG A 99 9.84 -16.41 -0.87
N GLU A 100 11.06 -15.91 -0.91
CA GLU A 100 11.93 -15.80 0.27
C GLU A 100 11.27 -14.99 1.38
N ALA A 101 10.62 -13.86 1.06
CA ALA A 101 9.88 -13.07 2.02
C ALA A 101 8.68 -13.83 2.63
N LYS A 102 7.91 -14.55 1.80
CA LYS A 102 6.81 -15.41 2.27
C LYS A 102 7.29 -16.54 3.18
N THR A 103 8.37 -17.23 2.80
CA THR A 103 8.95 -18.32 3.59
C THR A 103 9.40 -17.82 4.96
N ARG A 104 10.06 -16.66 5.00
CA ARG A 104 10.46 -16.02 6.25
C ARG A 104 9.28 -15.67 7.15
N PHE A 105 8.22 -15.11 6.56
CA PHE A 105 6.98 -14.80 7.29
C PHE A 105 6.27 -16.07 7.78
N ALA A 106 6.16 -17.10 6.95
CA ALA A 106 5.55 -18.38 7.31
C ALA A 106 6.28 -19.06 8.48
N GLY A 107 7.62 -19.01 8.48
CA GLY A 107 8.43 -19.49 9.60
C GLY A 107 8.17 -18.72 10.89
N TRP A 108 8.13 -17.40 10.81
CA TRP A 108 7.80 -16.57 11.96
C TRP A 108 6.38 -16.85 12.47
N LEU A 109 5.37 -16.94 11.59
CA LEU A 109 3.99 -17.22 11.95
C LEU A 109 3.86 -18.57 12.65
N LYS A 110 4.50 -19.61 12.11
CA LYS A 110 4.54 -20.95 12.74
C LYS A 110 5.12 -20.88 14.14
N ASN A 111 6.23 -20.20 14.34
CA ASN A 111 6.88 -20.10 15.64
C ASN A 111 6.06 -19.28 16.65
N ALA A 112 5.40 -18.22 16.18
CA ALA A 112 4.63 -17.32 17.05
C ALA A 112 3.24 -17.85 17.41
N THR A 113 2.57 -18.57 16.49
CA THR A 113 1.15 -18.96 16.63
C THR A 113 0.87 -20.45 16.44
N GLY A 114 1.84 -21.23 16.00
CA GLY A 114 1.67 -22.63 15.60
C GLY A 114 1.02 -22.82 14.21
N GLN A 115 0.56 -21.77 13.57
CA GLN A 115 -0.11 -21.85 12.26
C GLN A 115 0.88 -22.13 11.14
N VAL A 116 0.52 -23.07 10.27
CA VAL A 116 1.28 -23.39 9.06
C VAL A 116 0.51 -22.89 7.84
N VAL A 117 1.19 -22.14 6.99
CA VAL A 117 0.63 -21.59 5.76
C VAL A 117 1.44 -22.04 4.54
N ASP A 118 0.76 -22.29 3.43
CA ASP A 118 1.40 -22.63 2.16
C ASP A 118 2.01 -21.38 1.52
N THR A 119 3.32 -21.36 1.34
CA THR A 119 4.05 -20.24 0.72
C THR A 119 3.77 -20.06 -0.77
N GLU A 120 3.16 -21.04 -1.44
CA GLU A 120 2.74 -20.92 -2.84
C GLU A 120 1.36 -20.24 -2.96
N SER A 121 0.57 -20.18 -1.87
CA SER A 121 -0.72 -19.48 -1.85
C SER A 121 -0.56 -17.96 -1.98
N ILE A 122 -1.62 -17.27 -2.35
CA ILE A 122 -1.67 -15.79 -2.29
C ILE A 122 -1.88 -15.37 -0.83
N PHE A 123 -0.95 -14.56 -0.31
CA PHE A 123 -1.08 -13.99 1.03
C PHE A 123 -1.93 -12.73 0.95
N ASP A 124 -3.17 -12.85 1.40
CA ASP A 124 -4.07 -11.71 1.60
C ASP A 124 -4.17 -11.42 3.09
N THR A 125 -3.62 -10.29 3.51
CA THR A 125 -3.48 -9.95 4.92
C THR A 125 -4.05 -8.57 5.20
N HIS A 126 -5.14 -8.53 5.94
CA HIS A 126 -5.86 -7.31 6.27
C HIS A 126 -5.56 -6.87 7.72
N ILE A 127 -4.30 -6.52 8.00
CA ILE A 127 -3.83 -6.07 9.33
C ILE A 127 -4.13 -4.59 9.51
N LYS A 128 -5.30 -4.28 10.08
CA LYS A 128 -5.77 -2.91 10.30
C LYS A 128 -6.67 -2.86 11.53
N ARG A 129 -6.76 -1.69 12.18
CA ARG A 129 -7.81 -1.45 13.18
C ARG A 129 -9.18 -1.65 12.55
N ILE A 130 -10.12 -2.25 13.27
CA ILE A 130 -11.48 -2.43 12.77
C ILE A 130 -12.12 -1.04 12.57
N HIS A 131 -12.59 -0.79 11.36
CA HIS A 131 -13.26 0.46 11.01
C HIS A 131 -14.08 0.27 9.73
N GLU A 132 -15.25 0.89 9.68
CA GLU A 132 -16.19 0.74 8.56
C GLU A 132 -15.57 1.08 7.21
N TYR A 133 -14.84 2.20 7.07
CA TYR A 133 -14.22 2.59 5.80
C TYR A 133 -13.14 1.62 5.30
N LYS A 134 -12.62 0.76 6.16
CA LYS A 134 -11.61 -0.26 5.79
C LYS A 134 -12.23 -1.49 5.13
N ARG A 135 -13.55 -1.61 5.18
CA ARG A 135 -14.32 -2.65 4.48
C ARG A 135 -13.88 -4.07 4.82
N GLN A 136 -13.57 -4.34 6.07
CA GLN A 136 -13.14 -5.67 6.53
C GLN A 136 -14.25 -6.71 6.34
N LEU A 137 -15.51 -6.34 6.56
CA LEU A 137 -16.66 -7.22 6.27
C LEU A 137 -16.72 -7.58 4.78
N LEU A 138 -16.51 -6.62 3.88
CA LEU A 138 -16.49 -6.89 2.44
C LEU A 138 -15.35 -7.86 2.07
N ASN A 139 -14.18 -7.73 2.70
CA ASN A 139 -13.07 -8.67 2.51
C ASN A 139 -13.44 -10.08 3.01
N ALA A 140 -14.10 -10.19 4.16
CA ALA A 140 -14.56 -11.49 4.69
C ALA A 140 -15.59 -12.14 3.74
N LEU A 141 -16.54 -11.38 3.22
CA LEU A 141 -17.52 -11.87 2.22
C LEU A 141 -16.82 -12.30 0.93
N HIS A 142 -15.81 -11.57 0.47
CA HIS A 142 -15.02 -11.97 -0.69
C HIS A 142 -14.29 -13.30 -0.47
N ILE A 143 -13.73 -13.54 0.71
CA ILE A 143 -13.12 -14.84 1.06
C ILE A 143 -14.16 -15.97 0.97
N VAL A 144 -15.37 -15.75 1.50
CA VAL A 144 -16.45 -16.73 1.41
C VAL A 144 -16.81 -17.03 -0.05
N VAL A 145 -16.93 -16.01 -0.90
CA VAL A 145 -17.22 -16.18 -2.33
C VAL A 145 -16.11 -16.98 -3.03
N LEU A 146 -14.85 -16.67 -2.77
CA LEU A 146 -13.71 -17.40 -3.34
C LEU A 146 -13.71 -18.87 -2.90
N TYR A 147 -13.96 -19.12 -1.62
CA TYR A 147 -14.06 -20.48 -1.06
C TYR A 147 -15.19 -21.27 -1.71
N THR A 148 -16.40 -20.70 -1.77
CA THR A 148 -17.58 -21.33 -2.36
C THR A 148 -17.35 -21.66 -3.84
N ASN A 149 -16.80 -20.71 -4.61
CA ASN A 149 -16.48 -20.92 -6.02
C ASN A 149 -15.42 -22.00 -6.25
N HIS A 150 -14.48 -22.15 -5.30
CA HIS A 150 -13.47 -23.20 -5.37
C HIS A 150 -14.09 -24.58 -5.10
N VAL A 151 -14.89 -24.69 -4.05
CA VAL A 151 -15.57 -25.94 -3.68
C VAL A 151 -16.50 -26.43 -4.78
N HIS A 152 -17.28 -25.54 -5.41
CA HIS A 152 -18.20 -25.90 -6.51
C HIS A 152 -17.52 -26.26 -7.84
N LYS A 153 -16.22 -25.94 -8.01
CA LYS A 153 -15.44 -26.35 -9.20
C LYS A 153 -14.78 -27.72 -9.06
N VAL A 154 -14.78 -28.28 -7.85
CA VAL A 154 -14.16 -29.59 -7.53
C VAL A 154 -15.22 -30.72 -7.50
N VAL A 155 -16.50 -30.38 -7.65
CA VAL A 155 -17.62 -31.29 -7.83
C VAL A 155 -18.08 -31.25 -9.28
#